data_3877d42a4c9e4e4f0acfb5cf215e0a75
#
_entry.id   3877d42a4c9e4e4f0acfb5cf215e0a75
#
_cell.length_a   1.000
_cell.length_b   1.000
_cell.length_c   1.000
_cell.angle_alpha   90.00
_cell.angle_beta   90.00
_cell.angle_gamma   90.00
#
_symmetry.space_group_name_H-M   'P 1'
#
loop_
_entity.id
_entity.type
_entity.pdbx_description
1 polymer ?
#
loop_
_entity_poly.entity_id
_entity_poly.type
_entity_poly.pdbx_seq_one_letter_code
_entity_poly.pdbx_strand_id
1 'polypeptide(L)'
;MTNKIITYILKPLGFLAILTFVLIQLNRVLSFKYDDGICQMEQFYKQEENSIDVLVLGSSHAFVNINPQILYEQGGIQAYNLCASMQPTWHTYYYLKEALEYQHPKLIVMDVFRLVENADYSKETALIKSTYGMKLSSNKWESIRAGLSRERQSEAYIYLFEFPAYHGRYEDLTREDFVFDKEKMENYKGFYPVSKVAPMKRPELENITECTPISQKTWDYFQQILELAKTEEIPVLLVNVPYIQSEADKKIFNTLEEHLQNYDASYQITYIDFNQKYDELGIDFDTDYADYDHLNESGVDKLNYYLAEFIKEHYDFGS
;
A
#
# COMPACT_ATOMS: atom_id res chain seq x y z
N MET A 1 -50.08 2.62 31.80
CA MET A 1 -49.00 1.72 31.39
C MET A 1 -48.11 2.33 30.29
N THR A 2 -48.65 3.02 29.32
CA THR A 2 -47.97 3.63 28.15
C THR A 2 -46.84 4.63 28.52
N ASN A 3 -47.06 5.51 29.49
CA ASN A 3 -46.04 6.52 29.88
C ASN A 3 -44.81 5.95 30.55
N LYS A 4 -44.90 4.80 31.24
CA LYS A 4 -43.72 4.16 31.85
C LYS A 4 -42.87 3.45 30.79
N ILE A 5 -43.48 2.80 29.80
CA ILE A 5 -42.78 2.17 28.66
C ILE A 5 -42.02 3.22 27.86
N ILE A 6 -42.66 4.35 27.57
CA ILE A 6 -42.02 5.49 26.89
C ILE A 6 -40.79 5.96 27.65
N THR A 7 -40.89 6.12 28.98
CA THR A 7 -39.77 6.59 29.80
C THR A 7 -38.60 5.57 29.87
N TYR A 8 -38.91 4.29 29.97
CA TYR A 8 -37.88 3.23 30.10
C TYR A 8 -37.23 2.82 28.77
N ILE A 9 -37.86 3.10 27.63
CA ILE A 9 -37.33 2.74 26.31
C ILE A 9 -36.82 3.96 25.56
N LEU A 10 -37.58 5.03 25.46
CA LEU A 10 -37.20 6.19 24.66
C LEU A 10 -36.07 7.01 25.26
N LYS A 11 -35.98 7.13 26.60
CA LYS A 11 -34.87 7.86 27.23
C LYS A 11 -33.51 7.17 27.02
N PRO A 12 -33.38 5.84 27.26
CA PRO A 12 -32.13 5.14 26.91
C PRO A 12 -31.80 5.19 25.43
N LEU A 13 -32.79 5.03 24.53
CA LEU A 13 -32.55 5.15 23.07
C LEU A 13 -32.11 6.56 22.69
N GLY A 14 -32.73 7.62 23.25
CA GLY A 14 -32.32 9.00 23.02
C GLY A 14 -30.89 9.26 23.54
N PHE A 15 -30.54 8.75 24.71
CA PHE A 15 -29.19 8.83 25.26
C PHE A 15 -28.19 8.12 24.35
N LEU A 16 -28.49 6.88 23.92
CA LEU A 16 -27.63 6.12 23.02
C LEU A 16 -27.42 6.84 21.68
N ALA A 17 -28.49 7.43 21.12
CA ALA A 17 -28.39 8.18 19.87
C ALA A 17 -27.48 9.42 20.03
N ILE A 18 -27.62 10.17 21.12
CA ILE A 18 -26.76 11.33 21.43
C ILE A 18 -25.31 10.88 21.66
N LEU A 19 -25.12 9.83 22.45
CA LEU A 19 -23.78 9.28 22.71
C LEU A 19 -23.11 8.84 21.42
N THR A 20 -23.82 8.09 20.59
CA THR A 20 -23.32 7.65 19.27
C THR A 20 -22.94 8.84 18.39
N PHE A 21 -23.82 9.87 18.33
CA PHE A 21 -23.51 11.08 17.57
C PHE A 21 -22.24 11.78 18.09
N VAL A 22 -22.11 11.95 19.41
CA VAL A 22 -20.92 12.57 20.03
C VAL A 22 -19.66 11.75 19.71
N LEU A 23 -19.73 10.41 19.84
CA LEU A 23 -18.62 9.54 19.52
C LEU A 23 -18.21 9.63 18.04
N ILE A 24 -19.18 9.71 17.12
CA ILE A 24 -18.90 9.90 15.68
C ILE A 24 -18.18 11.24 15.46
N GLN A 25 -18.62 12.34 16.09
CA GLN A 25 -17.96 13.65 15.93
C GLN A 25 -16.55 13.64 16.55
N LEU A 26 -16.38 13.04 17.71
CA LEU A 26 -15.07 12.89 18.33
C LEU A 26 -14.14 12.04 17.46
N ASN A 27 -14.65 10.90 16.95
CA ASN A 27 -13.91 10.06 16.03
C ASN A 27 -13.45 10.86 14.80
N ARG A 28 -14.35 11.62 14.19
CA ARG A 28 -14.05 12.45 13.02
C ARG A 28 -12.93 13.46 13.27
N VAL A 29 -12.87 14.08 14.45
CA VAL A 29 -11.87 15.11 14.78
C VAL A 29 -10.57 14.48 15.27
N LEU A 30 -10.66 13.46 16.14
CA LEU A 30 -9.50 12.86 16.78
C LEU A 30 -8.78 11.83 15.91
N SER A 31 -9.43 11.21 14.90
CA SER A 31 -8.80 10.21 14.04
C SER A 31 -7.55 10.75 13.35
N PHE A 32 -6.60 9.87 13.09
CA PHE A 32 -5.41 10.23 12.32
C PHE A 32 -5.79 10.68 10.91
N LYS A 33 -5.13 11.74 10.45
CA LYS A 33 -5.35 12.32 9.11
C LYS A 33 -4.14 12.00 8.22
N TYR A 34 -3.88 10.70 8.06
CA TYR A 34 -2.85 10.28 7.14
C TYR A 34 -3.37 10.33 5.71
N ASP A 35 -2.60 10.95 4.83
CA ASP A 35 -2.90 11.02 3.40
C ASP A 35 -2.74 9.67 2.72
N ASP A 36 -1.87 8.82 3.26
CA ASP A 36 -1.57 7.49 2.75
C ASP A 36 -2.15 6.37 3.63
N GLY A 37 -2.32 5.20 3.05
CA GLY A 37 -2.80 4.00 3.70
C GLY A 37 -4.25 4.07 4.13
N ILE A 38 -4.60 4.90 5.11
CA ILE A 38 -5.98 5.02 5.63
C ILE A 38 -6.89 5.57 4.54
N CYS A 39 -6.54 6.70 3.94
CA CYS A 39 -7.34 7.33 2.90
C CYS A 39 -7.40 6.47 1.64
N GLN A 40 -6.29 5.87 1.22
CA GLN A 40 -6.25 4.97 0.06
C GLN A 40 -7.18 3.78 0.23
N MET A 41 -7.18 3.13 1.40
CA MET A 41 -8.09 2.02 1.68
C MET A 41 -9.56 2.48 1.74
N GLU A 42 -9.85 3.61 2.39
CA GLU A 42 -11.20 4.16 2.43
C GLU A 42 -11.74 4.52 1.03
N GLN A 43 -10.90 5.06 0.15
CA GLN A 43 -11.26 5.39 -1.22
C GLN A 43 -11.34 4.15 -2.12
N PHE A 44 -10.54 3.13 -1.86
CA PHE A 44 -10.64 1.84 -2.53
C PHE A 44 -12.05 1.25 -2.39
N TYR A 45 -12.63 1.28 -1.20
CA TYR A 45 -14.01 0.79 -0.98
C TYR A 45 -15.11 1.57 -1.71
N LYS A 46 -14.79 2.73 -2.27
CA LYS A 46 -15.73 3.53 -3.07
C LYS A 46 -15.60 3.27 -4.58
N GLN A 47 -14.59 2.52 -4.99
CA GLN A 47 -14.49 2.11 -6.39
C GLN A 47 -15.67 1.19 -6.73
N GLU A 48 -16.14 1.27 -7.97
CA GLU A 48 -17.14 0.31 -8.45
C GLU A 48 -16.57 -1.11 -8.43
N GLU A 49 -17.41 -2.09 -8.14
CA GLU A 49 -16.98 -3.49 -8.11
C GLU A 49 -16.40 -3.89 -9.48
N ASN A 50 -15.27 -4.58 -9.45
CA ASN A 50 -14.59 -5.08 -10.66
C ASN A 50 -14.24 -3.99 -11.69
N SER A 51 -13.97 -2.76 -11.23
CA SER A 51 -13.60 -1.64 -12.10
C SER A 51 -12.08 -1.41 -12.21
N ILE A 52 -11.28 -2.17 -11.46
CA ILE A 52 -9.82 -2.05 -11.43
C ILE A 52 -9.20 -3.16 -12.28
N ASP A 53 -8.53 -2.78 -13.39
CA ASP A 53 -7.77 -3.73 -14.22
C ASP A 53 -6.43 -4.09 -13.59
N VAL A 54 -5.74 -3.10 -13.02
CA VAL A 54 -4.42 -3.26 -12.41
C VAL A 54 -4.45 -2.84 -10.95
N LEU A 55 -4.23 -3.80 -10.05
CA LEU A 55 -4.05 -3.52 -8.62
C LEU A 55 -2.57 -3.33 -8.32
N VAL A 56 -2.19 -2.12 -7.90
CA VAL A 56 -0.82 -1.82 -7.49
C VAL A 56 -0.69 -2.03 -5.99
N LEU A 57 0.29 -2.83 -5.58
CA LEU A 57 0.60 -3.18 -4.20
C LEU A 57 2.03 -2.79 -3.83
N GLY A 58 2.24 -2.45 -2.57
CA GLY A 58 3.57 -2.09 -2.06
C GLY A 58 3.51 -1.09 -0.90
N SER A 59 4.51 -0.23 -0.82
CA SER A 59 4.60 0.83 0.20
C SER A 59 4.54 2.22 -0.45
N SER A 60 5.09 3.26 0.24
CA SER A 60 5.27 4.58 -0.37
C SER A 60 6.04 4.51 -1.69
N HIS A 61 6.94 3.58 -1.79
CA HIS A 61 7.73 3.32 -2.98
C HIS A 61 6.83 3.03 -4.21
N ALA A 62 5.74 2.29 -4.03
CA ALA A 62 4.75 2.06 -5.08
C ALA A 62 3.87 3.30 -5.32
N PHE A 63 3.22 3.83 -4.28
CA PHE A 63 2.20 4.86 -4.49
C PHE A 63 2.75 6.27 -4.82
N VAL A 64 4.03 6.52 -4.59
CA VAL A 64 4.71 7.75 -5.05
C VAL A 64 5.24 7.60 -6.47
N ASN A 65 5.66 6.41 -6.88
CA ASN A 65 6.35 6.20 -8.14
C ASN A 65 5.48 5.61 -9.26
N ILE A 66 4.35 4.97 -8.96
CA ILE A 66 3.43 4.44 -9.97
C ILE A 66 2.20 5.34 -10.04
N ASN A 67 2.00 5.97 -11.20
CA ASN A 67 0.92 6.93 -11.43
C ASN A 67 -0.22 6.32 -12.25
N PRO A 68 -1.36 5.97 -11.64
CA PRO A 68 -2.51 5.39 -12.33
C PRO A 68 -3.07 6.27 -13.45
N GLN A 69 -2.94 7.60 -13.35
CA GLN A 69 -3.43 8.49 -14.39
C GLN A 69 -2.62 8.34 -15.68
N ILE A 70 -1.29 8.26 -15.59
CA ILE A 70 -0.44 8.04 -16.77
C ILE A 70 -0.76 6.67 -17.40
N LEU A 71 -0.93 5.62 -16.59
CA LEU A 71 -1.30 4.30 -17.09
C LEU A 71 -2.63 4.35 -17.85
N TYR A 72 -3.61 5.10 -17.37
CA TYR A 72 -4.88 5.32 -18.06
C TYR A 72 -4.71 6.13 -19.34
N GLU A 73 -4.01 7.25 -19.31
CA GLU A 73 -3.82 8.13 -20.48
C GLU A 73 -3.05 7.45 -21.60
N GLN A 74 -2.05 6.62 -21.27
CA GLN A 74 -1.21 5.93 -22.26
C GLN A 74 -1.78 4.59 -22.72
N GLY A 75 -2.56 3.91 -21.90
CA GLY A 75 -2.99 2.53 -22.16
C GLY A 75 -4.47 2.25 -21.95
N GLY A 76 -5.26 3.21 -21.47
CA GLY A 76 -6.64 2.95 -21.05
C GLY A 76 -6.72 2.07 -19.78
N ILE A 77 -5.60 1.85 -19.08
CA ILE A 77 -5.46 0.92 -17.96
C ILE A 77 -6.07 1.51 -16.71
N GLN A 78 -7.12 0.90 -16.16
CA GLN A 78 -7.73 1.30 -14.89
C GLN A 78 -6.90 0.74 -13.72
N ALA A 79 -5.94 1.52 -13.25
CA ALA A 79 -5.09 1.12 -12.13
C ALA A 79 -5.51 1.78 -10.81
N TYR A 80 -5.18 1.14 -9.69
CA TYR A 80 -5.37 1.67 -8.33
C TYR A 80 -4.21 1.30 -7.43
N ASN A 81 -3.63 2.30 -6.72
CA ASN A 81 -2.55 2.09 -5.75
C ASN A 81 -3.14 1.79 -4.37
N LEU A 82 -3.18 0.51 -3.99
CA LEU A 82 -3.62 0.06 -2.68
C LEU A 82 -2.41 -0.22 -1.80
N CYS A 83 -1.85 0.84 -1.23
CA CYS A 83 -0.57 0.86 -0.52
C CYS A 83 -0.65 1.71 0.74
N ALA A 84 0.34 1.59 1.63
CA ALA A 84 0.54 2.48 2.77
C ALA A 84 2.04 2.74 3.01
N SER A 85 2.40 3.89 3.57
CA SER A 85 3.80 4.17 3.92
C SER A 85 4.38 3.11 4.84
N MET A 86 5.61 2.70 4.55
CA MET A 86 6.34 1.68 5.31
C MET A 86 5.59 0.34 5.43
N GLN A 87 4.68 0.04 4.52
CA GLN A 87 3.84 -1.16 4.56
C GLN A 87 4.69 -2.42 4.39
N PRO A 88 4.84 -3.26 5.42
CA PRO A 88 5.54 -4.54 5.29
C PRO A 88 4.72 -5.56 4.48
N THR A 89 5.38 -6.58 3.98
CA THR A 89 4.82 -7.61 3.10
C THR A 89 3.60 -8.32 3.71
N TRP A 90 3.56 -8.52 5.04
CA TRP A 90 2.38 -9.12 5.70
C TRP A 90 1.13 -8.25 5.61
N HIS A 91 1.24 -6.92 5.67
CA HIS A 91 0.08 -6.06 5.44
C HIS A 91 -0.32 -6.03 3.97
N THR A 92 0.66 -6.07 3.05
CA THR A 92 0.40 -6.19 1.60
C THR A 92 -0.40 -7.45 1.28
N TYR A 93 -0.09 -8.59 1.92
CA TYR A 93 -0.88 -9.81 1.78
C TYR A 93 -2.35 -9.62 2.19
N TYR A 94 -2.60 -8.99 3.34
CA TYR A 94 -3.97 -8.75 3.80
C TYR A 94 -4.69 -7.68 2.99
N TYR A 95 -3.95 -6.74 2.39
CA TYR A 95 -4.49 -5.79 1.43
C TYR A 95 -4.96 -6.50 0.16
N LEU A 96 -4.16 -7.42 -0.37
CA LEU A 96 -4.58 -8.26 -1.50
C LEU A 96 -5.81 -9.08 -1.16
N LYS A 97 -5.83 -9.77 -0.02
CA LYS A 97 -7.01 -10.53 0.43
C LYS A 97 -8.27 -9.67 0.55
N GLU A 98 -8.14 -8.48 1.12
CA GLU A 98 -9.25 -7.55 1.25
C GLU A 98 -9.69 -7.02 -0.12
N ALA A 99 -8.75 -6.74 -1.01
CA ALA A 99 -9.06 -6.24 -2.35
C ALA A 99 -9.85 -7.26 -3.17
N LEU A 100 -9.52 -8.53 -3.08
CA LEU A 100 -10.18 -9.61 -3.81
C LEU A 100 -11.64 -9.88 -3.37
N GLU A 101 -12.06 -9.34 -2.23
CA GLU A 101 -13.49 -9.36 -1.83
C GLU A 101 -14.34 -8.35 -2.64
N TYR A 102 -13.72 -7.39 -3.34
CA TYR A 102 -14.40 -6.30 -4.05
C TYR A 102 -14.00 -6.17 -5.51
N GLN A 103 -12.84 -6.68 -5.88
CA GLN A 103 -12.22 -6.49 -7.20
C GLN A 103 -11.62 -7.80 -7.70
N HIS A 104 -11.70 -8.03 -9.01
CA HIS A 104 -10.97 -9.10 -9.70
C HIS A 104 -10.02 -8.49 -10.74
N PRO A 105 -8.86 -7.95 -10.30
CA PRO A 105 -7.93 -7.31 -11.22
C PRO A 105 -7.37 -8.33 -12.21
N LYS A 106 -7.05 -7.87 -13.41
CA LYS A 106 -6.45 -8.68 -14.47
C LYS A 106 -4.93 -8.77 -14.33
N LEU A 107 -4.34 -7.89 -13.52
CA LEU A 107 -2.91 -7.86 -13.22
C LEU A 107 -2.67 -7.30 -11.82
N ILE A 108 -1.77 -7.91 -11.09
CA ILE A 108 -1.18 -7.32 -9.88
C ILE A 108 0.19 -6.76 -10.26
N VAL A 109 0.41 -5.47 -10.02
CA VAL A 109 1.74 -4.85 -10.05
C VAL A 109 2.20 -4.70 -8.60
N MET A 110 3.26 -5.41 -8.21
CA MET A 110 3.76 -5.36 -6.84
C MET A 110 5.18 -4.79 -6.80
N ASP A 111 5.35 -3.66 -6.13
CA ASP A 111 6.68 -3.16 -5.79
C ASP A 111 7.33 -4.01 -4.71
N VAL A 112 8.56 -4.46 -4.98
CA VAL A 112 9.28 -5.39 -4.10
C VAL A 112 10.24 -4.72 -3.12
N PHE A 113 10.28 -3.39 -3.05
CA PHE A 113 11.17 -2.64 -2.15
C PHE A 113 11.13 -3.16 -0.70
N ARG A 114 9.96 -3.54 -0.20
CA ARG A 114 9.83 -4.00 1.19
C ARG A 114 10.39 -5.40 1.47
N LEU A 115 10.93 -6.09 0.49
CA LEU A 115 11.67 -7.34 0.72
C LEU A 115 12.99 -7.11 1.48
N VAL A 116 13.52 -5.87 1.51
CA VAL A 116 14.70 -5.52 2.33
C VAL A 116 14.38 -5.41 3.84
N GLU A 117 13.12 -5.50 4.24
CA GLU A 117 12.71 -5.39 5.64
C GLU A 117 13.18 -6.58 6.48
N ASN A 118 13.93 -6.31 7.54
CA ASN A 118 14.44 -7.33 8.44
C ASN A 118 13.65 -7.45 9.77
N ALA A 119 12.66 -6.58 10.01
CA ALA A 119 11.87 -6.63 11.22
C ALA A 119 10.76 -7.69 11.12
N ASP A 120 10.46 -8.37 12.22
CA ASP A 120 9.37 -9.35 12.33
C ASP A 120 8.04 -8.75 12.80
N TYR A 121 7.99 -7.43 12.97
CA TYR A 121 6.81 -6.70 13.41
C TYR A 121 6.79 -5.29 12.80
N SER A 122 5.60 -4.71 12.73
CA SER A 122 5.42 -3.37 12.20
C SER A 122 5.81 -2.31 13.23
N LYS A 123 6.45 -1.24 12.78
CA LYS A 123 6.46 0.00 13.54
C LYS A 123 5.01 0.46 13.74
N GLU A 124 4.72 1.11 14.85
CA GLU A 124 3.34 1.50 15.21
C GLU A 124 2.68 2.37 14.12
N THR A 125 3.42 3.32 13.55
CA THR A 125 2.92 4.14 12.44
C THR A 125 2.55 3.30 11.23
N ALA A 126 3.37 2.32 10.85
CA ALA A 126 3.09 1.42 9.73
C ALA A 126 1.87 0.53 10.01
N LEU A 127 1.74 0.02 11.25
CA LEU A 127 0.57 -0.75 11.67
C LEU A 127 -0.72 0.07 11.55
N ILE A 128 -0.73 1.30 12.06
CA ILE A 128 -1.87 2.21 12.01
C ILE A 128 -2.24 2.53 10.56
N LYS A 129 -1.27 2.98 9.76
CA LYS A 129 -1.48 3.33 8.34
C LYS A 129 -2.02 2.16 7.53
N SER A 130 -1.54 0.94 7.80
CA SER A 130 -1.95 -0.26 7.07
C SER A 130 -3.26 -0.89 7.57
N THR A 131 -3.81 -0.50 8.72
CA THR A 131 -4.97 -1.22 9.26
C THR A 131 -6.18 -0.35 9.54
N TYR A 132 -6.02 0.94 9.85
CA TYR A 132 -7.14 1.78 10.27
C TYR A 132 -8.13 2.09 9.15
N GLY A 133 -7.68 2.20 7.90
CA GLY A 133 -8.57 2.34 6.75
C GLY A 133 -9.41 1.10 6.44
N MET A 134 -9.00 -0.09 6.91
CA MET A 134 -9.72 -1.33 6.65
C MET A 134 -11.06 -1.38 7.39
N LYS A 135 -12.11 -1.88 6.73
CA LYS A 135 -13.37 -2.24 7.37
C LYS A 135 -13.13 -3.32 8.44
N LEU A 136 -14.03 -3.39 9.42
CA LEU A 136 -13.96 -4.44 10.44
C LEU A 136 -14.22 -5.81 9.79
N SER A 137 -13.18 -6.59 9.61
CA SER A 137 -13.17 -7.88 8.92
C SER A 137 -12.17 -8.84 9.56
N SER A 138 -12.20 -10.11 9.16
CA SER A 138 -11.16 -11.07 9.52
C SER A 138 -9.79 -10.66 8.98
N ASN A 139 -9.74 -10.08 7.78
CA ASN A 139 -8.52 -9.60 7.16
C ASN A 139 -7.88 -8.48 7.99
N LYS A 140 -8.67 -7.51 8.49
CA LYS A 140 -8.19 -6.48 9.41
C LYS A 140 -7.61 -7.08 10.69
N TRP A 141 -8.34 -8.02 11.31
CA TRP A 141 -7.90 -8.67 12.54
C TRP A 141 -6.56 -9.40 12.38
N GLU A 142 -6.47 -10.23 11.35
CA GLU A 142 -5.25 -10.98 11.07
C GLU A 142 -4.08 -10.07 10.65
N SER A 143 -4.35 -8.99 9.90
CA SER A 143 -3.36 -7.96 9.55
C SER A 143 -2.78 -7.30 10.80
N ILE A 144 -3.63 -6.91 11.76
CA ILE A 144 -3.18 -6.36 13.05
C ILE A 144 -2.29 -7.37 13.77
N ARG A 145 -2.71 -8.62 13.87
CA ARG A 145 -1.93 -9.67 14.54
C ARG A 145 -0.59 -9.93 13.84
N ALA A 146 -0.59 -9.95 12.53
CA ALA A 146 0.64 -10.09 11.74
C ALA A 146 1.61 -8.93 11.98
N GLY A 147 1.11 -7.72 12.20
CA GLY A 147 1.91 -6.54 12.47
C GLY A 147 2.50 -6.46 13.88
N LEU A 148 1.94 -7.17 14.86
CA LEU A 148 2.38 -7.10 16.25
C LEU A 148 3.48 -8.12 16.55
N SER A 149 4.42 -7.74 17.43
CA SER A 149 5.40 -8.70 17.97
C SER A 149 4.70 -9.78 18.81
N ARG A 150 5.41 -10.86 19.08
CA ARG A 150 4.88 -11.99 19.85
C ARG A 150 4.39 -11.58 21.24
N GLU A 151 5.10 -10.65 21.88
CA GLU A 151 4.82 -10.16 23.23
C GLU A 151 3.57 -9.27 23.26
N ARG A 152 3.26 -8.59 22.14
CA ARG A 152 2.15 -7.64 22.02
C ARG A 152 0.87 -8.24 21.44
N GLN A 153 0.81 -9.53 21.18
CA GLN A 153 -0.39 -10.18 20.61
C GLN A 153 -1.67 -9.97 21.45
N SER A 154 -1.55 -9.88 22.77
CA SER A 154 -2.67 -9.56 23.65
C SER A 154 -3.21 -8.14 23.52
N GLU A 155 -2.49 -7.24 22.85
CA GLU A 155 -2.89 -5.85 22.60
C GLU A 155 -3.66 -5.68 21.28
N ALA A 156 -3.78 -6.73 20.46
CA ALA A 156 -4.35 -6.65 19.11
C ALA A 156 -5.75 -5.99 19.08
N TYR A 157 -6.57 -6.23 20.12
CA TYR A 157 -7.91 -5.63 20.22
C TYR A 157 -7.90 -4.10 20.31
N ILE A 158 -6.79 -3.46 20.76
CA ILE A 158 -6.65 -2.00 20.85
C ILE A 158 -6.67 -1.39 19.45
N TYR A 159 -6.10 -2.09 18.46
CA TYR A 159 -5.98 -1.63 17.08
C TYR A 159 -7.21 -1.94 16.21
N LEU A 160 -8.18 -2.72 16.72
CA LEU A 160 -9.44 -2.96 16.00
C LEU A 160 -10.28 -1.70 15.88
N PHE A 161 -10.24 -0.87 16.92
CA PHE A 161 -10.98 0.36 17.00
C PHE A 161 -10.00 1.52 17.09
N GLU A 162 -10.15 2.49 16.25
CA GLU A 162 -9.24 3.64 16.17
C GLU A 162 -9.26 4.50 17.44
N PHE A 163 -10.42 4.62 18.09
CA PHE A 163 -10.60 5.48 19.25
C PHE A 163 -9.61 5.25 20.41
N PRO A 164 -9.26 4.02 20.83
CA PRO A 164 -8.28 3.80 21.87
C PRO A 164 -6.89 4.35 21.54
N ALA A 165 -6.50 4.35 20.27
CA ALA A 165 -5.18 4.78 19.83
C ALA A 165 -5.05 6.32 19.78
N TYR A 166 -6.11 7.02 19.44
CA TYR A 166 -6.05 8.47 19.24
C TYR A 166 -6.87 9.30 20.25
N HIS A 167 -7.47 8.69 21.26
CA HIS A 167 -8.21 9.45 22.27
C HIS A 167 -7.37 10.52 22.98
N GLY A 168 -6.03 10.35 23.04
CA GLY A 168 -5.10 11.33 23.59
C GLY A 168 -4.73 12.49 22.64
N ARG A 169 -5.10 12.43 21.35
CA ARG A 169 -4.73 13.45 20.36
C ARG A 169 -5.38 14.83 20.58
N TYR A 170 -6.29 14.95 21.53
CA TYR A 170 -6.91 16.25 21.82
C TYR A 170 -5.85 17.35 22.18
N GLU A 171 -4.66 16.99 22.61
CA GLU A 171 -3.54 17.91 22.89
C GLU A 171 -2.79 18.35 21.62
N ASP A 172 -2.89 17.57 20.53
CA ASP A 172 -2.15 17.77 19.28
C ASP A 172 -3.05 18.23 18.12
N LEU A 173 -4.31 18.61 18.40
CA LEU A 173 -5.25 19.01 17.36
C LEU A 173 -4.80 20.30 16.66
N THR A 174 -4.86 20.25 15.34
CA THR A 174 -4.59 21.38 14.44
C THR A 174 -5.84 21.78 13.67
N ARG A 175 -5.78 22.88 12.91
CA ARG A 175 -6.87 23.27 12.01
C ARG A 175 -7.19 22.17 10.97
N GLU A 176 -6.19 21.43 10.54
CA GLU A 176 -6.31 20.35 9.54
C GLU A 176 -7.21 19.22 10.02
N ASP A 177 -7.21 18.92 11.32
CA ASP A 177 -8.09 17.91 11.90
C ASP A 177 -9.59 18.21 11.73
N PHE A 178 -9.94 19.48 11.49
CA PHE A 178 -11.32 19.93 11.30
C PHE A 178 -11.71 20.09 9.82
N VAL A 179 -10.73 20.28 8.93
CA VAL A 179 -10.95 20.61 7.50
C VAL A 179 -10.21 19.64 6.56
N PHE A 180 -9.86 18.46 7.01
CA PHE A 180 -9.15 17.47 6.21
C PHE A 180 -9.93 17.13 4.92
N ASP A 181 -9.27 17.35 3.80
CA ASP A 181 -9.81 17.11 2.47
C ASP A 181 -9.38 15.71 1.97
N LYS A 182 -10.35 14.79 1.92
CA LYS A 182 -10.14 13.44 1.40
C LYS A 182 -10.29 13.35 -0.13
N GLU A 183 -10.88 14.37 -0.78
CA GLU A 183 -11.18 14.34 -2.21
C GLU A 183 -9.90 14.34 -3.05
N LYS A 184 -8.83 14.93 -2.52
CA LYS A 184 -7.52 14.98 -3.19
C LYS A 184 -6.97 13.58 -3.50
N MET A 185 -7.10 12.62 -2.58
CA MET A 185 -6.65 11.24 -2.82
C MET A 185 -7.54 10.48 -3.81
N GLU A 186 -8.85 10.76 -3.79
CA GLU A 186 -9.81 10.17 -4.73
C GLU A 186 -9.44 10.46 -6.20
N ASN A 187 -9.02 11.69 -6.48
CA ASN A 187 -8.65 12.13 -7.83
C ASN A 187 -7.38 11.44 -8.37
N TYR A 188 -6.50 10.97 -7.51
CA TYR A 188 -5.23 10.34 -7.88
C TYR A 188 -5.25 8.82 -7.85
N LYS A 189 -6.38 8.15 -7.56
CA LYS A 189 -6.45 6.68 -7.49
C LYS A 189 -5.39 6.08 -6.57
N GLY A 190 -5.14 6.73 -5.42
CA GLY A 190 -4.12 6.32 -4.45
C GLY A 190 -2.71 6.81 -4.73
N PHE A 191 -2.45 7.52 -5.81
CA PHE A 191 -1.15 8.12 -6.12
C PHE A 191 -0.89 9.40 -5.31
N TYR A 192 0.34 9.57 -4.86
CA TYR A 192 0.78 10.75 -4.12
C TYR A 192 1.93 11.46 -4.86
N PRO A 193 1.67 12.57 -5.55
CA PRO A 193 2.68 13.29 -6.32
C PRO A 193 3.70 14.00 -5.40
N VAL A 194 4.98 13.93 -5.76
CA VAL A 194 6.07 14.65 -5.07
C VAL A 194 6.84 15.49 -6.07
N SER A 195 6.77 16.82 -5.94
CA SER A 195 7.44 17.77 -6.85
C SER A 195 8.81 18.22 -6.37
N LYS A 196 9.23 17.86 -5.16
CA LYS A 196 10.56 18.20 -4.62
C LYS A 196 11.66 17.63 -5.51
N VAL A 197 12.71 18.40 -5.76
CA VAL A 197 13.91 17.95 -6.47
C VAL A 197 15.05 17.83 -5.46
N ALA A 198 15.68 16.67 -5.43
CA ALA A 198 16.88 16.40 -4.63
C ALA A 198 17.92 15.69 -5.52
N PRO A 199 19.02 16.35 -5.89
CA PRO A 199 20.11 15.73 -6.67
C PRO A 199 20.68 14.54 -5.93
N MET A 200 20.84 13.42 -6.63
CA MET A 200 21.33 12.15 -6.12
C MET A 200 22.59 11.72 -6.85
N LYS A 201 23.30 10.76 -6.27
CA LYS A 201 24.42 10.12 -6.95
C LYS A 201 24.00 8.73 -7.42
N ARG A 202 24.27 8.42 -8.70
CA ARG A 202 24.03 7.08 -9.26
C ARG A 202 24.77 6.02 -8.44
N PRO A 203 24.12 4.96 -7.98
CA PRO A 203 24.77 3.83 -7.33
C PRO A 203 25.66 3.07 -8.32
N GLU A 204 26.77 2.53 -7.82
CA GLU A 204 27.71 1.71 -8.60
C GLU A 204 27.62 0.26 -8.07
N LEU A 205 26.63 -0.49 -8.54
CA LEU A 205 26.27 -1.81 -7.99
C LEU A 205 26.45 -2.97 -9.00
N GLU A 206 26.96 -2.70 -10.20
CA GLU A 206 27.07 -3.68 -11.29
C GLU A 206 27.95 -4.89 -10.94
N ASN A 207 28.88 -4.73 -10.01
CA ASN A 207 29.78 -5.79 -9.58
C ASN A 207 29.31 -6.57 -8.35
N ILE A 208 28.13 -6.23 -7.80
CA ILE A 208 27.57 -6.89 -6.61
C ILE A 208 26.79 -8.13 -7.07
N THR A 209 27.38 -9.30 -6.86
CA THR A 209 26.80 -10.61 -7.23
C THR A 209 26.45 -11.48 -6.02
N GLU A 210 26.85 -11.07 -4.81
CA GLU A 210 26.53 -11.83 -3.60
C GLU A 210 25.03 -11.75 -3.29
N CYS A 211 24.55 -12.79 -2.64
CA CYS A 211 23.19 -12.91 -2.15
C CYS A 211 23.14 -12.76 -0.62
N THR A 212 22.09 -12.12 -0.14
CA THR A 212 21.73 -12.06 1.30
C THR A 212 20.29 -12.55 1.45
N PRO A 213 20.04 -13.52 2.35
CA PRO A 213 18.68 -14.06 2.54
C PRO A 213 17.66 -12.96 2.89
N ILE A 214 16.49 -13.02 2.29
CA ILE A 214 15.31 -12.24 2.69
C ILE A 214 14.88 -12.75 4.08
N SER A 215 14.39 -11.86 4.97
CA SER A 215 13.94 -12.29 6.29
C SER A 215 12.78 -13.30 6.16
N GLN A 216 12.78 -14.33 7.01
CA GLN A 216 11.86 -15.47 6.88
C GLN A 216 10.41 -15.02 6.83
N LYS A 217 10.00 -14.13 7.74
CA LYS A 217 8.61 -13.63 7.77
C LYS A 217 8.24 -12.85 6.50
N THR A 218 9.13 -11.98 6.03
CA THR A 218 8.91 -11.22 4.79
C THR A 218 8.75 -12.17 3.61
N TRP A 219 9.63 -13.19 3.53
CA TRP A 219 9.59 -14.20 2.48
C TRP A 219 8.31 -15.06 2.54
N ASP A 220 7.92 -15.53 3.71
CA ASP A 220 6.70 -16.33 3.89
C ASP A 220 5.44 -15.59 3.41
N TYR A 221 5.32 -14.31 3.73
CA TYR A 221 4.19 -13.50 3.27
C TYR A 221 4.29 -13.15 1.78
N PHE A 222 5.48 -12.94 1.25
CA PHE A 222 5.68 -12.77 -0.19
C PHE A 222 5.21 -14.01 -0.96
N GLN A 223 5.61 -15.20 -0.52
CA GLN A 223 5.13 -16.45 -1.12
C GLN A 223 3.61 -16.60 -1.02
N GLN A 224 3.00 -16.23 0.11
CA GLN A 224 1.54 -16.26 0.27
C GLN A 224 0.84 -15.30 -0.70
N ILE A 225 1.42 -14.14 -1.01
CA ILE A 225 0.90 -13.22 -2.04
C ILE A 225 0.91 -13.90 -3.41
N LEU A 226 2.04 -14.50 -3.79
CA LEU A 226 2.18 -15.18 -5.08
C LEU A 226 1.24 -16.39 -5.20
N GLU A 227 1.12 -17.18 -4.13
CA GLU A 227 0.20 -18.33 -4.12
C GLU A 227 -1.27 -17.91 -4.17
N LEU A 228 -1.64 -16.81 -3.52
CA LEU A 228 -2.98 -16.25 -3.62
C LEU A 228 -3.27 -15.75 -5.04
N ALA A 229 -2.36 -15.00 -5.65
CA ALA A 229 -2.49 -14.55 -7.03
C ALA A 229 -2.61 -15.73 -8.02
N LYS A 230 -1.80 -16.79 -7.82
CA LYS A 230 -1.89 -18.03 -8.60
C LYS A 230 -3.25 -18.72 -8.44
N THR A 231 -3.78 -18.79 -7.22
CA THR A 231 -5.08 -19.41 -6.93
C THR A 231 -6.22 -18.66 -7.62
N GLU A 232 -6.12 -17.34 -7.70
CA GLU A 232 -7.09 -16.47 -8.38
C GLU A 232 -6.80 -16.33 -9.89
N GLU A 233 -5.79 -17.04 -10.39
CA GLU A 233 -5.37 -17.00 -11.81
C GLU A 233 -4.98 -15.59 -12.29
N ILE A 234 -4.47 -14.74 -11.39
CA ILE A 234 -4.07 -13.37 -11.70
C ILE A 234 -2.56 -13.31 -11.92
N PRO A 235 -2.07 -12.85 -13.09
CA PRO A 235 -0.65 -12.65 -13.33
C PRO A 235 -0.07 -11.57 -12.42
N VAL A 236 1.22 -11.68 -12.08
CA VAL A 236 1.93 -10.75 -11.21
C VAL A 236 3.12 -10.14 -11.94
N LEU A 237 3.15 -8.82 -12.02
CA LEU A 237 4.32 -8.04 -12.43
C LEU A 237 4.99 -7.50 -11.16
N LEU A 238 6.10 -8.11 -10.79
CA LEU A 238 6.98 -7.62 -9.74
C LEU A 238 7.85 -6.51 -10.30
N VAL A 239 7.90 -5.39 -9.62
CA VAL A 239 8.72 -4.24 -10.01
C VAL A 239 9.60 -3.79 -8.84
N ASN A 240 10.85 -3.49 -9.12
CA ASN A 240 11.74 -2.79 -8.21
C ASN A 240 11.96 -1.39 -8.80
N VAL A 241 11.11 -0.41 -8.39
CA VAL A 241 11.15 0.94 -8.99
C VAL A 241 12.47 1.64 -8.67
N PRO A 242 12.89 2.66 -9.46
CA PRO A 242 14.18 3.33 -9.26
C PRO A 242 14.29 4.01 -7.89
N TYR A 243 15.37 3.74 -7.18
CA TYR A 243 15.77 4.43 -5.95
C TYR A 243 17.29 4.41 -5.78
N ILE A 244 17.83 5.05 -4.76
CA ILE A 244 19.27 5.02 -4.49
C ILE A 244 19.61 3.77 -3.69
N GLN A 245 19.70 2.66 -4.41
CA GLN A 245 19.90 1.32 -3.87
C GLN A 245 21.25 1.19 -3.15
N SER A 246 21.26 0.57 -1.97
CA SER A 246 22.46 0.21 -1.25
C SER A 246 23.03 -1.16 -1.70
N GLU A 247 24.31 -1.44 -1.39
CA GLU A 247 24.89 -2.79 -1.62
C GLU A 247 24.11 -3.89 -0.87
N ALA A 248 23.63 -3.59 0.33
CA ALA A 248 22.85 -4.55 1.12
C ALA A 248 21.52 -4.89 0.44
N ASP A 249 20.83 -3.90 -0.11
CA ASP A 249 19.59 -4.10 -0.84
C ASP A 249 19.84 -4.91 -2.12
N LYS A 250 20.89 -4.54 -2.88
CA LYS A 250 21.26 -5.28 -4.11
C LYS A 250 21.44 -6.76 -3.84
N LYS A 251 22.10 -7.13 -2.74
CA LYS A 251 22.30 -8.54 -2.36
C LYS A 251 20.99 -9.27 -2.05
N ILE A 252 20.01 -8.56 -1.49
CA ILE A 252 18.66 -9.10 -1.24
C ILE A 252 17.91 -9.31 -2.56
N PHE A 253 17.98 -8.35 -3.50
CA PHE A 253 17.33 -8.49 -4.80
C PHE A 253 18.01 -9.55 -5.68
N ASN A 254 19.32 -9.76 -5.56
CA ASN A 254 19.99 -10.92 -6.19
C ASN A 254 19.37 -12.24 -5.67
N THR A 255 19.09 -12.34 -4.36
CA THR A 255 18.38 -13.50 -3.80
C THR A 255 16.99 -13.68 -4.38
N LEU A 256 16.23 -12.58 -4.55
CA LEU A 256 14.91 -12.62 -5.20
C LEU A 256 15.04 -13.17 -6.64
N GLU A 257 15.98 -12.65 -7.43
CA GLU A 257 16.21 -13.10 -8.81
C GLU A 257 16.52 -14.60 -8.87
N GLU A 258 17.40 -15.12 -7.98
CA GLU A 258 17.69 -16.56 -7.90
C GLU A 258 16.43 -17.39 -7.55
N HIS A 259 15.61 -16.91 -6.63
CA HIS A 259 14.37 -17.60 -6.28
C HIS A 259 13.37 -17.61 -7.45
N LEU A 260 13.20 -16.48 -8.14
CA LEU A 260 12.24 -16.38 -9.25
C LEU A 260 12.61 -17.29 -10.42
N GLN A 261 13.90 -17.56 -10.67
CA GLN A 261 14.33 -18.51 -11.69
C GLN A 261 13.86 -19.95 -11.42
N ASN A 262 13.51 -20.26 -10.18
CA ASN A 262 13.07 -21.59 -9.74
C ASN A 262 11.53 -21.72 -9.65
N TYR A 263 10.77 -20.62 -9.87
CA TYR A 263 9.31 -20.68 -9.93
C TYR A 263 8.85 -21.33 -11.23
N ASP A 264 7.83 -22.18 -11.15
CA ASP A 264 7.26 -22.78 -12.34
C ASP A 264 6.35 -21.77 -13.10
N ALA A 265 6.08 -22.07 -14.37
CA ALA A 265 5.29 -21.21 -15.25
C ALA A 265 3.84 -21.00 -14.78
N SER A 266 3.33 -21.82 -13.86
CA SER A 266 1.96 -21.67 -13.35
C SER A 266 1.79 -20.45 -12.43
N TYR A 267 2.89 -19.86 -11.95
CA TYR A 267 2.82 -18.61 -11.17
C TYR A 267 2.61 -17.36 -12.01
N GLN A 268 2.85 -17.41 -13.32
CA GLN A 268 2.67 -16.26 -14.22
C GLN A 268 3.32 -14.97 -13.68
N ILE A 269 4.59 -15.07 -13.28
CA ILE A 269 5.36 -13.97 -12.69
C ILE A 269 6.30 -13.38 -13.73
N THR A 270 6.28 -12.05 -13.85
CA THR A 270 7.30 -11.27 -14.53
C THR A 270 8.00 -10.37 -13.51
N TYR A 271 9.30 -10.19 -13.62
CA TYR A 271 10.07 -9.29 -12.75
C TYR A 271 10.86 -8.28 -13.56
N ILE A 272 10.78 -7.00 -13.15
CA ILE A 272 11.57 -5.90 -13.73
C ILE A 272 12.29 -5.17 -12.60
N ASP A 273 13.62 -5.21 -12.62
CA ASP A 273 14.43 -4.33 -11.79
C ASP A 273 14.75 -3.05 -12.55
N PHE A 274 14.01 -2.00 -12.28
CA PHE A 274 14.20 -0.69 -12.90
C PHE A 274 15.50 0.00 -12.47
N ASN A 275 16.12 -0.46 -11.38
CA ASN A 275 17.46 0.01 -10.98
C ASN A 275 18.58 -0.46 -11.91
N GLN A 276 18.27 -1.39 -12.82
CA GLN A 276 19.17 -1.80 -13.90
C GLN A 276 18.85 -1.09 -15.22
N LYS A 277 17.83 -0.21 -15.26
CA LYS A 277 17.28 0.40 -16.47
C LYS A 277 17.32 1.94 -16.47
N TYR A 278 18.14 2.55 -15.62
CA TYR A 278 18.22 4.03 -15.53
C TYR A 278 18.43 4.71 -16.89
N ASP A 279 19.34 4.17 -17.73
CA ASP A 279 19.66 4.74 -19.03
C ASP A 279 18.52 4.53 -20.05
N GLU A 280 17.84 3.36 -19.99
CA GLU A 280 16.68 3.04 -20.83
C GLU A 280 15.47 3.92 -20.49
N LEU A 281 15.26 4.20 -19.21
CA LEU A 281 14.24 5.12 -18.72
C LEU A 281 14.61 6.59 -18.94
N GLY A 282 15.89 6.90 -19.18
CA GLY A 282 16.39 8.27 -19.25
C GLY A 282 16.35 8.99 -17.89
N ILE A 283 16.56 8.26 -16.79
CA ILE A 283 16.57 8.84 -15.43
C ILE A 283 17.80 9.76 -15.27
N ASP A 284 17.54 10.99 -14.87
CA ASP A 284 18.55 11.99 -14.53
C ASP A 284 18.66 12.12 -13.00
N PHE A 285 19.81 11.76 -12.45
CA PHE A 285 20.05 11.77 -11.00
C PHE A 285 20.09 13.19 -10.40
N ASP A 286 20.27 14.23 -11.20
CA ASP A 286 20.26 15.61 -10.74
C ASP A 286 18.84 16.17 -10.62
N THR A 287 17.87 15.64 -11.37
CA THR A 287 16.54 16.27 -11.52
C THR A 287 15.35 15.37 -11.23
N ASP A 288 15.47 14.04 -11.23
CA ASP A 288 14.33 13.13 -11.24
C ASP A 288 14.01 12.48 -9.88
N TYR A 289 14.76 12.80 -8.84
CA TYR A 289 14.55 12.28 -7.49
C TYR A 289 13.98 13.33 -6.54
N ALA A 290 13.10 12.89 -5.63
CA ALA A 290 12.60 13.68 -4.50
C ALA A 290 13.42 13.45 -3.22
N ASP A 291 13.91 12.24 -3.04
CA ASP A 291 14.80 11.78 -1.97
C ASP A 291 15.46 10.43 -2.36
N TYR A 292 16.09 9.75 -1.40
CA TYR A 292 16.78 8.48 -1.66
C TYR A 292 15.86 7.35 -2.12
N ASP A 293 14.61 7.37 -1.70
CA ASP A 293 13.66 6.27 -1.91
C ASP A 293 12.62 6.58 -3.00
N HIS A 294 12.46 7.86 -3.41
CA HIS A 294 11.35 8.26 -4.28
C HIS A 294 11.81 9.13 -5.44
N LEU A 295 11.24 8.86 -6.61
CA LEU A 295 11.27 9.77 -7.75
C LEU A 295 10.37 10.98 -7.48
N ASN A 296 10.63 12.09 -8.18
CA ASN A 296 9.70 13.18 -8.28
C ASN A 296 8.84 13.07 -9.55
N GLU A 297 7.96 14.04 -9.79
CA GLU A 297 7.05 14.03 -10.93
C GLU A 297 7.75 13.76 -12.27
N SER A 298 8.95 14.33 -12.50
CA SER A 298 9.71 14.12 -13.75
C SER A 298 10.18 12.65 -13.88
N GLY A 299 10.72 12.07 -12.83
CA GLY A 299 11.16 10.68 -12.84
C GLY A 299 9.97 9.70 -12.92
N VAL A 300 8.87 10.04 -12.24
CA VAL A 300 7.61 9.29 -12.28
C VAL A 300 7.06 9.23 -13.70
N ASP A 301 7.05 10.34 -14.44
CA ASP A 301 6.58 10.37 -15.83
C ASP A 301 7.37 9.37 -16.69
N LYS A 302 8.70 9.42 -16.62
CA LYS A 302 9.58 8.52 -17.39
C LYS A 302 9.33 7.03 -17.07
N LEU A 303 9.23 6.70 -15.79
CA LEU A 303 8.94 5.34 -15.34
C LEU A 303 7.58 4.87 -15.86
N ASN A 304 6.54 5.70 -15.71
CA ASN A 304 5.17 5.27 -16.01
C ASN A 304 4.86 5.23 -17.49
N TYR A 305 5.52 6.03 -18.35
CA TYR A 305 5.44 5.84 -19.79
C TYR A 305 5.97 4.47 -20.21
N TYR A 306 7.13 4.10 -19.67
CA TYR A 306 7.70 2.76 -19.94
C TYR A 306 6.80 1.64 -19.40
N LEU A 307 6.31 1.78 -18.16
CA LEU A 307 5.47 0.77 -17.52
C LEU A 307 4.14 0.58 -18.27
N ALA A 308 3.50 1.66 -18.74
CA ALA A 308 2.28 1.59 -19.50
C ALA A 308 2.47 0.85 -20.84
N GLU A 309 3.56 1.15 -21.57
CA GLU A 309 3.88 0.44 -22.81
C GLU A 309 4.16 -1.05 -22.54
N PHE A 310 4.98 -1.34 -21.54
CA PHE A 310 5.28 -2.72 -21.16
C PHE A 310 4.02 -3.52 -20.83
N ILE A 311 3.11 -2.95 -20.03
CA ILE A 311 1.86 -3.61 -19.66
C ILE A 311 1.01 -3.87 -20.89
N LYS A 312 0.86 -2.91 -21.80
CA LYS A 312 0.08 -3.07 -23.05
C LYS A 312 0.63 -4.15 -23.99
N GLU A 313 1.95 -4.28 -24.04
CA GLU A 313 2.60 -5.26 -24.91
C GLU A 313 2.50 -6.69 -24.39
N HIS A 314 2.45 -6.86 -23.07
CA HIS A 314 2.58 -8.17 -22.43
C HIS A 314 1.31 -8.70 -21.77
N TYR A 315 0.31 -7.82 -21.54
CA TYR A 315 -0.94 -8.20 -20.89
C TYR A 315 -2.15 -7.71 -21.68
N ASP A 316 -3.11 -8.61 -21.91
CA ASP A 316 -4.36 -8.29 -22.61
C ASP A 316 -5.49 -8.06 -21.59
N PHE A 317 -6.04 -6.87 -21.58
CA PHE A 317 -7.16 -6.55 -20.70
C PHE A 317 -8.53 -6.72 -21.36
N GLY A 318 -8.59 -7.17 -22.63
CA GLY A 318 -9.81 -7.27 -23.39
C GLY A 318 -10.40 -5.88 -23.69
N SER A 319 -10.61 -5.56 -24.92
CA SER A 319 -11.26 -4.31 -25.38
C SER A 319 -12.77 -4.37 -25.15
#